data_595f29f4ac9c84a06bf10d6789baa642
#
_entry.id   595f29f4ac9c84a06bf10d6789baa642
#
_cell.length_a   1.000
_cell.length_b   1.000
_cell.length_c   1.000
_cell.angle_alpha   90.00
_cell.angle_beta   90.00
_cell.angle_gamma   90.00
#
_symmetry.space_group_name_H-M   'P 1'
#
loop_
_entity.id
_entity.type
_entity.pdbx_description
1 polymer ?
#
loop_
_entity_poly.entity_id
_entity_poly.type
_entity_poly.pdbx_seq_one_letter_code
_entity_poly.pdbx_strand_id
1 'polypeptide(L)'
;MKNSRLTNETETTTLIIKNMVCDRCIKVVKEELLKLKVDVRSIKLGEVVIAGSLKNLPLERIKSVLVENGFELIEDKKAKTIEQIKLVILKLVREERDTNDLSMNYSDYIVKKLNMDYHYLSTLFSSVENITIEQYIILQKIERAKELLKYGELTLSEIAYKLGYSSVQHLSNQFRKVTGLTASQFKSLTENTRKSLDKVELDRL
;
A
#
# COMPACT_ATOMS: atom_id res chain seq x y z
N MET A 1 2.89 11.87 53.21
CA MET A 1 3.55 12.25 51.96
C MET A 1 3.18 11.18 50.91
N LYS A 2 2.19 11.46 50.09
CA LYS A 2 1.71 10.52 49.06
C LYS A 2 2.41 10.87 47.74
N ASN A 3 3.31 10.00 47.29
CA ASN A 3 3.93 10.05 45.98
C ASN A 3 2.91 9.62 44.95
N SER A 4 2.35 10.59 44.25
CA SER A 4 1.57 10.39 43.03
C SER A 4 2.53 10.17 41.85
N ARG A 5 2.85 8.92 41.55
CA ARG A 5 3.35 8.53 40.21
C ARG A 5 2.13 8.55 39.27
N LEU A 6 1.86 9.72 38.70
CA LEU A 6 0.98 9.82 37.54
C LEU A 6 1.75 9.23 36.34
N THR A 7 1.36 8.07 35.94
CA THR A 7 1.80 7.42 34.71
C THR A 7 1.30 8.24 33.53
N ASN A 8 2.23 8.80 32.74
CA ASN A 8 1.97 9.43 31.45
C ASN A 8 1.56 8.33 30.43
N GLU A 9 0.34 7.83 30.51
CA GLU A 9 -0.16 6.73 29.67
C GLU A 9 -0.80 7.17 28.35
N THR A 10 -0.72 8.42 27.91
CA THR A 10 -1.55 8.92 26.83
C THR A 10 -0.82 9.52 25.63
N GLU A 11 0.48 9.77 25.68
CA GLU A 11 1.17 10.30 24.49
C GLU A 11 1.56 9.17 23.55
N THR A 12 0.99 9.16 22.35
CA THR A 12 1.38 8.26 21.27
C THR A 12 1.85 9.04 20.07
N THR A 13 2.80 8.48 19.34
CA THR A 13 3.32 9.06 18.11
C THR A 13 3.09 8.11 16.94
N THR A 14 2.64 8.65 15.82
CA THR A 14 2.50 7.87 14.57
C THR A 14 3.71 8.13 13.68
N LEU A 15 4.41 7.05 13.35
CA LEU A 15 5.47 7.01 12.34
C LEU A 15 4.85 6.63 11.00
N ILE A 16 5.15 7.39 9.95
CA ILE A 16 4.78 7.05 8.57
C ILE A 16 6.01 6.45 7.89
N ILE A 17 5.86 5.22 7.41
CA ILE A 17 6.93 4.42 6.82
C ILE A 17 6.56 4.08 5.38
N LYS A 18 7.38 4.54 4.44
CA LYS A 18 7.23 4.28 3.01
C LYS A 18 7.66 2.85 2.67
N ASN A 19 7.10 2.31 1.60
CA ASN A 19 7.36 0.98 1.06
C ASN A 19 6.79 -0.20 1.88
N MET A 20 6.01 0.04 2.93
CA MET A 20 5.27 -1.02 3.62
C MET A 20 4.00 -1.38 2.83
N VAL A 21 4.08 -2.40 1.97
CA VAL A 21 3.00 -2.72 1.01
C VAL A 21 2.35 -4.10 1.23
N CYS A 22 2.81 -4.88 2.19
CA CYS A 22 2.29 -6.23 2.46
C CYS A 22 2.52 -6.65 3.92
N ASP A 23 1.90 -7.76 4.35
CA ASP A 23 2.01 -8.28 5.71
C ASP A 23 3.43 -8.67 6.12
N ARG A 24 4.26 -9.12 5.15
CA ARG A 24 5.69 -9.37 5.41
C ARG A 24 6.39 -8.09 5.84
N CYS A 25 6.08 -6.96 5.20
CA CYS A 25 6.63 -5.65 5.57
C CYS A 25 6.24 -5.28 7.01
N ILE A 26 4.97 -5.51 7.40
CA ILE A 26 4.49 -5.28 8.77
C ILE A 26 5.32 -6.09 9.76
N LYS A 27 5.54 -7.39 9.48
CA LYS A 27 6.30 -8.28 10.34
C LYS A 27 7.75 -7.81 10.52
N VAL A 28 8.45 -7.52 9.41
CA VAL A 28 9.84 -7.04 9.42
C VAL A 28 9.98 -5.75 10.21
N VAL A 29 9.17 -4.74 9.91
CA VAL A 29 9.23 -3.44 10.61
C VAL A 29 8.95 -3.62 12.10
N LYS A 30 7.98 -4.46 12.48
CA LYS A 30 7.68 -4.75 13.89
C LYS A 30 8.88 -5.37 14.60
N GLU A 31 9.49 -6.39 14.01
CA GLU A 31 10.66 -7.08 14.58
C GLU A 31 11.83 -6.13 14.79
N GLU A 32 12.14 -5.28 13.80
CA GLU A 32 13.24 -4.33 13.89
C GLU A 32 12.99 -3.24 14.96
N LEU A 33 11.80 -2.70 15.06
CA LEU A 33 11.45 -1.74 16.11
C LEU A 33 11.51 -2.34 17.51
N LEU A 34 11.09 -3.60 17.68
CA LEU A 34 11.19 -4.33 18.93
C LEU A 34 12.66 -4.57 19.36
N LYS A 35 13.56 -4.90 18.42
CA LYS A 35 15.02 -5.01 18.70
C LYS A 35 15.59 -3.69 19.24
N LEU A 36 15.07 -2.56 18.78
CA LEU A 36 15.44 -1.22 19.27
C LEU A 36 14.71 -0.84 20.57
N LYS A 37 13.93 -1.75 21.16
CA LYS A 37 13.13 -1.54 22.37
C LYS A 37 12.10 -0.42 22.24
N VAL A 38 11.58 -0.18 21.03
CA VAL A 38 10.51 0.76 20.78
C VAL A 38 9.19 0.09 21.20
N ASP A 39 8.40 0.79 22.04
CA ASP A 39 7.07 0.30 22.47
C ASP A 39 6.04 0.53 21.36
N VAL A 40 5.81 -0.49 20.52
CA VAL A 40 4.88 -0.48 19.41
C VAL A 40 3.47 -0.81 19.91
N ARG A 41 2.55 0.14 19.86
CA ARG A 41 1.14 0.00 20.25
C ARG A 41 0.28 -0.63 19.16
N SER A 42 0.46 -0.18 17.93
CA SER A 42 -0.17 -0.78 16.75
C SER A 42 0.69 -0.59 15.51
N ILE A 43 0.51 -1.50 14.55
CA ILE A 43 1.19 -1.42 13.27
C ILE A 43 0.23 -1.84 12.17
N LYS A 44 0.21 -1.07 11.08
CA LYS A 44 -0.55 -1.31 9.86
C LYS A 44 0.37 -1.01 8.67
N LEU A 45 -0.11 -1.25 7.46
CA LEU A 45 0.63 -0.88 6.25
C LEU A 45 0.96 0.62 6.28
N GLY A 46 2.25 0.94 6.28
CA GLY A 46 2.78 2.29 6.25
C GLY A 46 2.64 3.12 7.52
N GLU A 47 1.98 2.59 8.57
CA GLU A 47 1.75 3.32 9.82
C GLU A 47 2.14 2.50 11.03
N VAL A 48 2.93 3.09 11.93
CA VAL A 48 3.29 2.50 13.22
C VAL A 48 2.95 3.49 14.34
N VAL A 49 2.09 3.09 15.26
CA VAL A 49 1.80 3.84 16.48
C VAL A 49 2.70 3.33 17.59
N ILE A 50 3.46 4.21 18.17
CA ILE A 50 4.38 3.94 19.28
C ILE A 50 3.97 4.72 20.52
N ALA A 51 4.35 4.22 21.69
CA ALA A 51 4.21 4.95 22.95
C ALA A 51 5.28 6.04 23.05
N GLY A 52 4.87 7.20 23.57
CA GLY A 52 5.76 8.33 23.86
C GLY A 52 5.99 9.28 22.70
N SER A 53 6.88 10.26 22.95
CA SER A 53 7.22 11.33 22.01
C SER A 53 8.42 10.95 21.13
N LEU A 54 8.42 11.45 19.89
CA LEU A 54 9.56 11.34 18.95
C LEU A 54 10.91 11.78 19.57
N LYS A 55 10.89 12.74 20.50
CA LYS A 55 12.09 13.28 21.14
C LYS A 55 12.86 12.24 21.95
N ASN A 56 12.18 11.21 22.44
CA ASN A 56 12.74 10.18 23.30
C ASN A 56 13.16 8.90 22.55
N LEU A 57 13.01 8.90 21.22
CA LEU A 57 13.33 7.76 20.37
C LEU A 57 14.72 7.84 19.76
N PRO A 58 15.37 6.71 19.54
CA PRO A 58 16.62 6.64 18.80
C PRO A 58 16.37 6.78 17.27
N LEU A 59 15.87 7.95 16.83
CA LEU A 59 15.39 8.17 15.46
C LEU A 59 16.42 7.80 14.39
N GLU A 60 17.68 8.14 14.58
CA GLU A 60 18.74 7.83 13.61
C GLU A 60 18.95 6.31 13.47
N ARG A 61 18.85 5.56 14.57
CA ARG A 61 18.92 4.09 14.53
C ARG A 61 17.68 3.49 13.87
N ILE A 62 16.51 4.06 14.15
CA ILE A 62 15.25 3.64 13.48
C ILE A 62 15.36 3.86 11.97
N LYS A 63 15.83 5.04 11.53
CA LYS A 63 16.05 5.34 10.11
C LYS A 63 17.01 4.35 9.45
N SER A 64 18.18 4.12 10.08
CA SER A 64 19.19 3.19 9.55
C SER A 64 18.63 1.80 9.32
N VAL A 65 18.00 1.23 10.35
CA VAL A 65 17.42 -0.13 10.28
C VAL A 65 16.28 -0.21 9.29
N LEU A 66 15.44 0.82 9.16
CA LEU A 66 14.40 0.87 8.15
C LEU A 66 14.99 0.88 6.74
N VAL A 67 16.00 1.71 6.47
CA VAL A 67 16.68 1.80 5.17
C VAL A 67 17.36 0.48 4.80
N GLU A 68 18.03 -0.18 5.73
CA GLU A 68 18.65 -1.50 5.53
C GLU A 68 17.65 -2.58 5.07
N ASN A 69 16.37 -2.43 5.46
CA ASN A 69 15.28 -3.30 5.08
C ASN A 69 14.42 -2.78 3.91
N GLY A 70 14.86 -1.71 3.21
CA GLY A 70 14.18 -1.14 2.06
C GLY A 70 12.99 -0.22 2.39
N PHE A 71 12.87 0.21 3.65
CA PHE A 71 11.85 1.15 4.12
C PHE A 71 12.43 2.54 4.33
N GLU A 72 11.56 3.56 4.42
CA GLU A 72 11.96 4.94 4.67
C GLU A 72 11.02 5.59 5.69
N LEU A 73 11.58 6.21 6.74
CA LEU A 73 10.80 7.01 7.68
C LEU A 73 10.52 8.40 7.08
N ILE A 74 9.25 8.74 6.95
CA ILE A 74 8.81 10.02 6.38
C ILE A 74 8.63 11.04 7.50
N GLU A 75 9.37 12.13 7.45
CA GLU A 75 9.32 13.20 8.45
C GLU A 75 8.60 14.45 7.93
N ASP A 76 8.74 14.76 6.64
CA ASP A 76 8.08 15.91 6.02
C ASP A 76 6.55 15.75 6.02
N LYS A 77 5.84 16.80 6.41
CA LYS A 77 4.38 16.79 6.55
C LYS A 77 3.65 16.55 5.21
N LYS A 78 4.15 17.13 4.12
CA LYS A 78 3.55 16.94 2.79
C LYS A 78 3.80 15.52 2.28
N ALA A 79 5.04 15.03 2.43
CA ALA A 79 5.39 13.66 2.09
C ALA A 79 4.57 12.64 2.90
N LYS A 80 4.33 12.88 4.20
CA LYS A 80 3.42 12.07 5.01
C LYS A 80 2.01 12.01 4.43
N THR A 81 1.47 13.16 4.05
CA THR A 81 0.12 13.22 3.45
C THR A 81 0.06 12.44 2.14
N ILE A 82 1.08 12.57 1.28
CA ILE A 82 1.18 11.79 0.03
C ILE A 82 1.18 10.28 0.30
N GLU A 83 2.02 9.81 1.21
CA GLU A 83 2.06 8.39 1.55
C GLU A 83 0.74 7.90 2.16
N GLN A 84 0.07 8.69 2.97
CA GLN A 84 -1.26 8.36 3.47
C GLN A 84 -2.30 8.22 2.35
N ILE A 85 -2.28 9.10 1.34
CA ILE A 85 -3.12 8.96 0.14
C ILE A 85 -2.83 7.63 -0.57
N LYS A 86 -1.55 7.32 -0.82
CA LYS A 86 -1.14 6.06 -1.47
C LYS A 86 -1.60 4.83 -0.69
N LEU A 87 -1.45 4.84 0.63
CA LEU A 87 -1.88 3.75 1.50
C LEU A 87 -3.39 3.54 1.49
N VAL A 88 -4.17 4.62 1.52
CA VAL A 88 -5.64 4.55 1.42
C VAL A 88 -6.05 3.93 0.09
N ILE A 89 -5.42 4.33 -1.02
CA ILE A 89 -5.70 3.78 -2.35
C ILE A 89 -5.29 2.31 -2.43
N LEU A 90 -4.10 1.95 -1.94
CA LEU A 90 -3.60 0.59 -1.94
C LEU A 90 -4.56 -0.35 -1.18
N LYS A 91 -5.03 0.10 -0.02
CA LYS A 91 -6.01 -0.63 0.78
C LYS A 91 -7.32 -0.83 0.02
N LEU A 92 -7.86 0.23 -0.58
CA LEU A 92 -9.10 0.17 -1.37
C LEU A 92 -9.02 -0.79 -2.57
N VAL A 93 -7.86 -0.87 -3.22
CA VAL A 93 -7.67 -1.72 -4.41
C VAL A 93 -7.43 -3.18 -4.01
N ARG A 94 -6.84 -3.45 -2.86
CA ARG A 94 -6.52 -4.82 -2.39
C ARG A 94 -7.64 -5.48 -1.61
N GLU A 95 -8.31 -4.72 -0.76
CA GLU A 95 -9.41 -5.25 0.07
C GLU A 95 -10.67 -5.43 -0.79
N GLU A 96 -11.36 -6.53 -0.52
CA GLU A 96 -12.74 -6.66 -0.96
C GLU A 96 -13.53 -5.53 -0.29
N ARG A 97 -14.15 -4.68 -1.10
CA ARG A 97 -14.94 -3.58 -0.56
C ARG A 97 -16.01 -4.15 0.35
N ASP A 98 -16.05 -3.73 1.61
CA ASP A 98 -17.20 -3.98 2.46
C ASP A 98 -18.46 -3.48 1.74
N THR A 99 -19.52 -4.26 1.80
CA THR A 99 -20.80 -3.97 1.12
C THR A 99 -21.34 -2.57 1.41
N ASN A 100 -20.97 -1.98 2.53
CA ASN A 100 -21.35 -0.61 2.93
C ASN A 100 -20.52 0.51 2.25
N ASP A 101 -19.34 0.19 1.69
CA ASP A 101 -18.47 1.17 1.02
C ASP A 101 -18.57 1.09 -0.54
N LEU A 102 -19.36 0.14 -1.08
CA LEU A 102 -19.53 -0.06 -2.52
C LEU A 102 -20.17 1.15 -3.25
N SER A 103 -20.95 1.96 -2.55
CA SER A 103 -21.62 3.14 -3.10
C SER A 103 -20.76 4.41 -3.08
N MET A 104 -19.67 4.43 -2.32
CA MET A 104 -18.82 5.61 -2.15
C MET A 104 -17.77 5.67 -3.27
N ASN A 105 -17.65 6.84 -3.92
CA ASN A 105 -16.57 7.05 -4.88
C ASN A 105 -15.21 7.17 -4.18
N TYR A 106 -14.11 7.05 -4.93
CA TYR A 106 -12.76 7.06 -4.38
C TYR A 106 -12.41 8.39 -3.69
N SER A 107 -12.85 9.53 -4.25
CA SER A 107 -12.59 10.85 -3.70
C SER A 107 -13.21 11.02 -2.32
N ASP A 108 -14.49 10.66 -2.17
CA ASP A 108 -15.20 10.75 -0.89
C ASP A 108 -14.59 9.84 0.18
N TYR A 109 -14.16 8.63 -0.23
CA TYR A 109 -13.50 7.72 0.69
C TYR A 109 -12.15 8.28 1.18
N ILE A 110 -11.33 8.85 0.28
CA ILE A 110 -10.04 9.45 0.63
C ILE A 110 -10.26 10.63 1.59
N VAL A 111 -11.21 11.53 1.29
CA VAL A 111 -11.60 12.66 2.15
C VAL A 111 -12.03 12.16 3.53
N LYS A 112 -12.92 11.18 3.58
CA LYS A 112 -13.40 10.59 4.85
C LYS A 112 -12.27 9.98 5.69
N LYS A 113 -11.32 9.29 5.04
CA LYS A 113 -10.20 8.62 5.75
C LYS A 113 -9.13 9.58 6.24
N LEU A 114 -8.83 10.62 5.45
CA LEU A 114 -7.76 11.56 5.77
C LEU A 114 -8.28 12.82 6.49
N ASN A 115 -9.60 13.03 6.52
CA ASN A 115 -10.24 14.21 7.06
C ASN A 115 -9.65 15.53 6.52
N MET A 116 -9.42 15.57 5.21
CA MET A 116 -8.84 16.70 4.48
C MET A 116 -9.64 16.97 3.22
N ASP A 117 -9.64 18.21 2.75
CA ASP A 117 -10.30 18.64 1.51
C ASP A 117 -9.70 17.94 0.27
N TYR A 118 -10.55 17.47 -0.66
CA TYR A 118 -10.09 16.76 -1.85
C TYR A 118 -9.27 17.62 -2.80
N HIS A 119 -9.62 18.88 -2.95
CA HIS A 119 -8.88 19.79 -3.83
C HIS A 119 -7.44 19.97 -3.32
N TYR A 120 -7.29 20.16 -2.01
CA TYR A 120 -5.95 20.21 -1.39
C TYR A 120 -5.18 18.91 -1.62
N LEU A 121 -5.80 17.74 -1.37
CA LEU A 121 -5.15 16.44 -1.53
C LEU A 121 -4.74 16.18 -3.00
N SER A 122 -5.61 16.47 -3.96
CA SER A 122 -5.33 16.25 -5.38
C SER A 122 -4.27 17.18 -5.93
N THR A 123 -4.28 18.46 -5.52
CA THR A 123 -3.25 19.44 -5.91
C THR A 123 -1.89 19.05 -5.33
N LEU A 124 -1.84 18.72 -4.03
CA LEU A 124 -0.61 18.28 -3.38
C LEU A 124 -0.06 17.00 -4.03
N PHE A 125 -0.91 16.00 -4.26
CA PHE A 125 -0.50 14.73 -4.87
C PHE A 125 0.07 14.94 -6.27
N SER A 126 -0.65 15.69 -7.12
CA SER A 126 -0.21 15.95 -8.49
C SER A 126 1.08 16.76 -8.57
N SER A 127 1.30 17.69 -7.64
CA SER A 127 2.53 18.51 -7.59
C SER A 127 3.79 17.71 -7.25
N VAL A 128 3.65 16.58 -6.54
CA VAL A 128 4.79 15.76 -6.10
C VAL A 128 4.96 14.52 -6.96
N GLU A 129 3.85 13.83 -7.27
CA GLU A 129 3.89 12.56 -8.02
C GLU A 129 3.83 12.74 -9.53
N ASN A 130 3.58 13.97 -10.04
CA ASN A 130 3.41 14.29 -11.46
C ASN A 130 2.28 13.53 -12.19
N ILE A 131 1.38 12.92 -11.44
CA ILE A 131 0.17 12.25 -11.93
C ILE A 131 -1.01 12.59 -11.02
N THR A 132 -2.25 12.46 -11.51
CA THR A 132 -3.44 12.66 -10.67
C THR A 132 -3.71 11.47 -9.76
N ILE A 133 -4.49 11.68 -8.70
CA ILE A 133 -4.98 10.60 -7.82
C ILE A 133 -5.72 9.54 -8.64
N GLU A 134 -6.57 9.95 -9.60
CA GLU A 134 -7.32 9.04 -10.48
C GLU A 134 -6.39 8.18 -11.34
N GLN A 135 -5.35 8.79 -11.92
CA GLN A 135 -4.33 8.06 -12.69
C GLN A 135 -3.62 7.05 -11.80
N TYR A 136 -3.26 7.43 -10.57
CA TYR A 136 -2.63 6.52 -9.61
C TYR A 136 -3.55 5.35 -9.24
N ILE A 137 -4.85 5.59 -9.01
CA ILE A 137 -5.85 4.54 -8.76
C ILE A 137 -5.90 3.56 -9.95
N ILE A 138 -5.94 4.07 -11.18
CA ILE A 138 -5.92 3.24 -12.40
C ILE A 138 -4.69 2.35 -12.43
N LEU A 139 -3.50 2.91 -12.19
CA LEU A 139 -2.25 2.15 -12.17
C LEU A 139 -2.31 1.03 -11.12
N GLN A 140 -2.76 1.32 -9.89
CA GLN A 140 -2.88 0.32 -8.83
C GLN A 140 -3.90 -0.78 -9.16
N LYS A 141 -5.04 -0.42 -9.78
CA LYS A 141 -6.02 -1.41 -10.27
C LYS A 141 -5.42 -2.33 -11.35
N ILE A 142 -4.65 -1.77 -12.28
CA ILE A 142 -4.02 -2.57 -13.34
C ILE A 142 -2.94 -3.50 -12.76
N GLU A 143 -2.12 -3.04 -11.79
CA GLU A 143 -1.17 -3.94 -11.11
C GLU A 143 -1.91 -5.08 -10.37
N ARG A 144 -3.02 -4.77 -9.70
CA ARG A 144 -3.83 -5.81 -9.06
C ARG A 144 -4.47 -6.77 -10.07
N ALA A 145 -4.92 -6.26 -11.22
CA ALA A 145 -5.41 -7.12 -12.31
C ALA A 145 -4.33 -8.07 -12.82
N LYS A 146 -3.08 -7.61 -12.98
CA LYS A 146 -1.94 -8.47 -13.36
C LYS A 146 -1.70 -9.58 -12.33
N GLU A 147 -1.74 -9.25 -11.04
CA GLU A 147 -1.60 -10.25 -9.97
C GLU A 147 -2.70 -11.31 -10.09
N LEU A 148 -3.97 -10.90 -10.19
CA LEU A 148 -5.12 -11.81 -10.28
C LEU A 148 -5.11 -12.68 -11.55
N LEU A 149 -4.72 -12.10 -12.69
CA LEU A 149 -4.53 -12.84 -13.94
C LEU A 149 -3.44 -13.91 -13.82
N LYS A 150 -2.35 -13.58 -13.10
CA LYS A 150 -1.23 -14.49 -12.88
C LYS A 150 -1.60 -15.65 -11.94
N TYR A 151 -2.46 -15.43 -10.96
CA TYR A 151 -2.99 -16.52 -10.11
C TYR A 151 -3.91 -17.47 -10.88
N GLY A 152 -4.64 -16.95 -11.88
CA GLY A 152 -5.47 -17.77 -12.78
C GLY A 152 -6.78 -18.30 -12.18
N GLU A 153 -7.12 -17.88 -10.97
CA GLU A 153 -8.31 -18.36 -10.24
C GLU A 153 -9.60 -17.65 -10.67
N LEU A 154 -9.47 -16.45 -11.25
CA LEU A 154 -10.59 -15.59 -11.65
C LEU A 154 -10.64 -15.38 -13.15
N THR A 155 -11.84 -15.31 -13.69
CA THR A 155 -12.10 -14.85 -15.06
C THR A 155 -11.89 -13.34 -15.16
N LEU A 156 -11.68 -12.82 -16.37
CA LEU A 156 -11.54 -11.38 -16.59
C LEU A 156 -12.79 -10.60 -16.15
N SER A 157 -13.97 -11.21 -16.24
CA SER A 157 -15.24 -10.62 -15.78
C SER A 157 -15.26 -10.47 -14.26
N GLU A 158 -14.85 -11.49 -13.52
CA GLU A 158 -14.76 -11.47 -12.07
C GLU A 158 -13.71 -10.46 -11.60
N ILE A 159 -12.56 -10.38 -12.30
CA ILE A 159 -11.53 -9.38 -12.02
C ILE A 159 -12.07 -7.97 -12.24
N ALA A 160 -12.81 -7.72 -13.33
CA ALA A 160 -13.41 -6.42 -13.60
C ALA A 160 -14.39 -6.02 -12.49
N TYR A 161 -15.26 -6.94 -12.09
CA TYR A 161 -16.21 -6.73 -11.00
C TYR A 161 -15.47 -6.45 -9.67
N LYS A 162 -14.52 -7.31 -9.30
CA LYS A 162 -13.73 -7.19 -8.06
C LYS A 162 -13.00 -5.85 -7.95
N LEU A 163 -12.47 -5.35 -9.07
CA LEU A 163 -11.76 -4.06 -9.12
C LEU A 163 -12.69 -2.85 -9.32
N GLY A 164 -14.01 -3.07 -9.34
CA GLY A 164 -15.01 -2.01 -9.45
C GLY A 164 -14.99 -1.31 -10.81
N TYR A 165 -14.78 -2.05 -11.90
CA TYR A 165 -15.02 -1.59 -13.26
C TYR A 165 -16.48 -1.76 -13.64
N SER A 166 -17.02 -0.80 -14.39
CA SER A 166 -18.41 -0.85 -14.89
C SER A 166 -18.65 -1.97 -15.90
N SER A 167 -17.59 -2.46 -16.57
CA SER A 167 -17.64 -3.56 -17.53
C SER A 167 -16.28 -4.19 -17.76
N VAL A 168 -16.27 -5.42 -18.25
CA VAL A 168 -15.05 -6.12 -18.72
C VAL A 168 -14.34 -5.34 -19.82
N GLN A 169 -15.12 -4.73 -20.74
CA GLN A 169 -14.57 -3.94 -21.83
C GLN A 169 -13.81 -2.70 -21.30
N HIS A 170 -14.32 -2.06 -20.26
CA HIS A 170 -13.64 -0.92 -19.63
C HIS A 170 -12.30 -1.35 -19.02
N LEU A 171 -12.27 -2.46 -18.25
CA LEU A 171 -11.00 -3.03 -17.76
C LEU A 171 -10.05 -3.36 -18.92
N SER A 172 -10.52 -4.06 -19.96
CA SER A 172 -9.70 -4.48 -21.10
C SER A 172 -9.04 -3.29 -21.81
N ASN A 173 -9.80 -2.24 -22.04
CA ASN A 173 -9.32 -1.01 -22.69
C ASN A 173 -8.25 -0.31 -21.82
N GLN A 174 -8.51 -0.18 -20.51
CA GLN A 174 -7.55 0.41 -19.60
C GLN A 174 -6.30 -0.45 -19.42
N PHE A 175 -6.46 -1.76 -19.31
CA PHE A 175 -5.34 -2.70 -19.20
C PHE A 175 -4.41 -2.56 -20.40
N ARG A 176 -4.98 -2.57 -21.63
CA ARG A 176 -4.19 -2.40 -22.85
C ARG A 176 -3.54 -1.01 -22.93
N LYS A 177 -4.24 0.04 -22.52
CA LYS A 177 -3.69 1.40 -22.52
C LYS A 177 -2.48 1.53 -21.59
N VAL A 178 -2.50 0.88 -20.43
CA VAL A 178 -1.42 0.98 -19.43
C VAL A 178 -0.28 0.02 -19.72
N THR A 179 -0.58 -1.22 -20.17
CA THR A 179 0.43 -2.29 -20.32
C THR A 179 0.93 -2.47 -21.75
N GLY A 180 0.23 -1.94 -22.74
CA GLY A 180 0.46 -2.23 -24.17
C GLY A 180 -0.06 -3.61 -24.61
N LEU A 181 -0.52 -4.46 -23.71
CA LEU A 181 -0.94 -5.84 -23.97
C LEU A 181 -2.42 -6.04 -23.66
N THR A 182 -3.06 -6.99 -24.32
CA THR A 182 -4.36 -7.49 -23.86
C THR A 182 -4.18 -8.38 -22.62
N ALA A 183 -5.22 -8.53 -21.80
CA ALA A 183 -5.20 -9.41 -20.64
C ALA A 183 -4.84 -10.87 -21.02
N SER A 184 -5.34 -11.36 -22.16
CA SER A 184 -5.02 -12.70 -22.67
C SER A 184 -3.56 -12.84 -23.09
N GLN A 185 -2.99 -11.83 -23.78
CA GLN A 185 -1.57 -11.82 -24.12
C GLN A 185 -0.70 -11.78 -22.86
N PHE A 186 -1.07 -10.97 -21.88
CA PHE A 186 -0.34 -10.91 -20.61
C PHE A 186 -0.36 -12.25 -19.87
N LYS A 187 -1.53 -12.93 -19.82
CA LYS A 187 -1.67 -14.24 -19.20
C LYS A 187 -0.81 -15.28 -19.89
N SER A 188 -0.85 -15.38 -21.23
CA SER A 188 -0.03 -16.36 -21.97
C SER A 188 1.48 -16.13 -21.84
N LEU A 189 1.95 -14.88 -21.74
CA LEU A 189 3.36 -14.58 -21.47
C LEU A 189 3.80 -15.07 -20.09
N THR A 190 2.94 -14.94 -19.08
CA THR A 190 3.24 -15.40 -17.72
C THR A 190 3.17 -16.92 -17.55
N GLU A 191 2.32 -17.60 -18.32
CA GLU A 191 2.25 -19.07 -18.36
C GLU A 191 3.49 -19.67 -19.07
N ASN A 192 3.93 -19.07 -20.17
CA ASN A 192 5.12 -19.53 -20.92
C ASN A 192 6.45 -19.33 -20.18
N THR A 193 6.50 -18.46 -19.17
CA THR A 193 7.69 -18.28 -18.31
C THR A 193 7.76 -19.28 -17.15
N ARG A 194 6.68 -20.01 -16.86
CA ARG A 194 6.66 -21.13 -15.91
C ARG A 194 6.98 -22.42 -16.65
N LYS A 195 8.25 -22.85 -16.63
CA LYS A 195 8.57 -24.24 -16.94
C LYS A 195 8.00 -25.12 -15.82
N SER A 196 7.24 -26.14 -16.18
CA SER A 196 6.80 -27.18 -15.23
C SER A 196 8.06 -27.82 -14.62
N LEU A 197 8.05 -28.10 -13.29
CA LEU A 197 9.21 -28.64 -12.58
C LEU A 197 9.72 -29.96 -13.16
N ASP A 198 8.83 -30.73 -13.82
CA ASP A 198 9.14 -31.95 -14.56
C ASP A 198 9.82 -31.72 -15.94
N LYS A 199 9.85 -30.47 -16.41
CA LYS A 199 10.49 -30.06 -17.69
C LYS A 199 11.73 -29.19 -17.51
N VAL A 200 12.27 -29.12 -16.30
CA VAL A 200 13.56 -28.49 -16.04
C VAL A 200 14.66 -29.50 -16.45
N GLU A 201 15.03 -29.52 -17.73
CA GLU A 201 16.24 -30.16 -18.15
C GLU A 201 17.42 -29.36 -17.60
N LEU A 202 18.28 -30.05 -16.87
CA LEU A 202 19.63 -29.58 -16.56
C LEU A 202 20.38 -29.46 -17.89
N ASP A 203 20.37 -28.30 -18.52
CA ASP A 203 21.33 -27.99 -19.57
C ASP A 203 22.71 -28.16 -18.96
N ARG A 204 23.35 -29.25 -19.36
CA ARG A 204 24.73 -29.56 -18.96
C ARG A 204 25.61 -28.41 -19.42
N LEU A 205 26.27 -27.77 -18.46
CA LEU A 205 27.45 -26.94 -18.64
C LEU A 205 28.55 -27.73 -19.36
#